data_93bc57f27d4955c08d79a17f39d92732
#
_entry.id   93bc57f27d4955c08d79a17f39d92732
#
_cell.length_a   1.000
_cell.length_b   1.000
_cell.length_c   1.000
_cell.angle_alpha   90.00
_cell.angle_beta   90.00
_cell.angle_gamma   90.00
#
_symmetry.space_group_name_H-M   'P 1'
#
loop_
_entity.id
_entity.type
_entity.pdbx_description
1 polymer ?
#
loop_
_entity_poly.entity_id
_entity_poly.type
_entity_poly.pdbx_seq_one_letter_code
_entity_poly.pdbx_strand_id
1 'polypeptide(L)'
;MGDFETTVYEGQVNTEVWASAVVELNTEDVKLFHSLDDTFKYLKSLDSDIIIYYHNLKFDGSFWLSYLMVDAGFKQSAIMPEIDEPVDKFEWIPQNEMRNKTFTYSISDMGQWYRIIIKVNDRIIEIRDSLKLLPFTVKRIGESFKTKHKKLDMEYKGFRYAGCEITDEEQEYIKNDVLVVKEALEIMREEGHSKLTIGSCCLAEYRVLLGKPLYNEYFPNLYEIEIDESYGAKNAGEYIRRSYRGGWCYLVKGKERRVFTNGTTADVNSLYPSMMHSYSGNSYPIRKPTFWQGNFIPDEALESDKYYFIRVKTRFYIKDGMLPFIQNKSSLMYKATESLTTSDILNPDDGKYYSEYVDLDGNVKQAYMIMTLTMTDFKLIKEHYDLVDFEILDGCYFETAEGLFEQYIDKYMKIKIENNDNKAKRQWAKLALNNLYGRMSASN
;
A
#
# COMPACT_ATOMS: atom_id res chain seq x y z
N MET A 1 14.57 9.03 16.44
CA MET A 1 13.41 9.75 15.89
C MET A 1 13.86 11.17 15.58
N GLY A 2 13.52 11.71 14.43
CA GLY A 2 13.82 13.09 14.03
C GLY A 2 12.55 13.83 13.62
N ASP A 3 12.60 15.17 13.64
CA ASP A 3 11.55 16.07 13.21
C ASP A 3 12.15 17.40 12.78
N PHE A 4 11.49 18.11 11.85
CA PHE A 4 11.90 19.42 11.36
C PHE A 4 10.83 20.46 11.62
N GLU A 5 11.28 21.63 12.05
CA GLU A 5 10.47 22.83 12.05
C GLU A 5 10.88 23.75 10.90
N THR A 6 9.88 24.26 10.20
CA THR A 6 10.10 25.00 8.96
C THR A 6 9.55 26.40 9.03
N THR A 7 10.14 27.30 8.23
CA THR A 7 9.69 28.66 8.12
C THR A 7 8.26 28.74 7.57
N VAL A 8 7.42 29.58 8.20
CA VAL A 8 6.07 29.91 7.73
C VAL A 8 5.84 31.39 7.93
N TYR A 9 5.83 32.19 6.85
CA TYR A 9 5.52 33.60 6.87
C TYR A 9 4.85 34.05 5.58
N GLU A 10 4.08 35.15 5.66
CA GLU A 10 3.38 35.69 4.50
C GLU A 10 4.36 36.13 3.41
N GLY A 11 4.11 35.71 2.17
CA GLY A 11 4.95 36.04 1.01
C GLY A 11 6.26 35.26 0.88
N GLN A 12 6.48 34.20 1.69
CA GLN A 12 7.68 33.37 1.53
C GLN A 12 7.70 32.68 0.16
N VAL A 13 8.87 32.69 -0.47
CA VAL A 13 9.12 32.02 -1.75
C VAL A 13 9.69 30.61 -1.51
N ASN A 14 10.57 30.48 -0.51
CA ASN A 14 11.21 29.22 -0.14
C ASN A 14 10.91 28.89 1.33
N THR A 15 10.77 27.61 1.62
CA THR A 15 10.63 27.10 2.97
C THR A 15 11.96 26.53 3.43
N GLU A 16 12.45 26.90 4.62
CA GLU A 16 13.71 26.45 5.19
C GLU A 16 13.47 25.71 6.49
N VAL A 17 14.34 24.75 6.80
CA VAL A 17 14.42 24.09 8.11
C VAL A 17 15.20 25.04 9.04
N TRP A 18 14.55 25.61 10.04
CA TRP A 18 15.14 26.52 11.01
C TRP A 18 15.46 25.84 12.35
N ALA A 19 14.77 24.71 12.65
CA ALA A 19 15.08 23.89 13.80
C ALA A 19 14.88 22.41 13.48
N SER A 20 15.63 21.56 14.14
CA SER A 20 15.53 20.11 14.05
C SER A 20 15.77 19.48 15.40
N ALA A 21 15.05 18.40 15.67
CA ALA A 21 15.26 17.56 16.85
C ALA A 21 15.63 16.15 16.44
N VAL A 22 16.53 15.53 17.20
CA VAL A 22 16.86 14.11 17.07
C VAL A 22 16.94 13.48 18.45
N VAL A 23 16.29 12.34 18.64
CA VAL A 23 16.37 11.55 19.87
C VAL A 23 16.63 10.09 19.54
N GLU A 24 17.52 9.46 20.29
CA GLU A 24 17.78 8.02 20.20
C GLU A 24 16.72 7.24 20.97
N LEU A 25 16.32 6.07 20.43
CA LEU A 25 15.39 5.17 21.14
C LEU A 25 16.00 4.72 22.47
N ASN A 26 15.17 4.49 23.46
CA ASN A 26 15.49 4.16 24.85
C ASN A 26 16.25 5.27 25.62
N THR A 27 16.25 6.50 25.11
CA THR A 27 16.77 7.68 25.81
C THR A 27 15.72 8.79 25.85
N GLU A 28 15.91 9.81 26.69
CA GLU A 28 15.12 11.06 26.67
C GLU A 28 16.03 12.26 26.29
N ASP A 29 17.27 12.00 25.89
CA ASP A 29 18.25 13.04 25.51
C ASP A 29 17.96 13.52 24.07
N VAL A 30 17.10 14.52 23.95
CA VAL A 30 16.76 15.15 22.68
C VAL A 30 17.81 16.19 22.32
N LYS A 31 18.48 15.98 21.18
CA LYS A 31 19.42 16.94 20.61
C LYS A 31 18.69 17.87 19.67
N LEU A 32 18.92 19.17 19.84
CA LEU A 32 18.34 20.24 19.00
C LEU A 32 19.43 20.82 18.09
N PHE A 33 19.05 21.13 16.88
CA PHE A 33 19.89 21.73 15.85
C PHE A 33 19.19 22.90 15.21
N HIS A 34 19.97 23.88 14.73
CA HIS A 34 19.48 25.11 14.12
C HIS A 34 19.37 25.04 12.58
N SER A 35 19.70 23.89 12.00
CA SER A 35 19.63 23.67 10.56
C SER A 35 19.62 22.18 10.21
N LEU A 36 19.25 21.86 8.99
CA LEU A 36 19.38 20.50 8.44
C LEU A 36 20.86 20.10 8.29
N ASP A 37 21.72 21.04 7.91
CA ASP A 37 23.16 20.79 7.77
C ASP A 37 23.81 20.36 9.11
N ASP A 38 23.45 21.00 10.21
CA ASP A 38 23.93 20.61 11.55
C ASP A 38 23.41 19.23 11.97
N THR A 39 22.14 18.95 11.66
CA THR A 39 21.57 17.61 11.84
C THR A 39 22.34 16.55 11.06
N PHE A 40 22.64 16.81 9.79
CA PHE A 40 23.40 15.86 8.97
C PHE A 40 24.85 15.70 9.43
N LYS A 41 25.52 16.78 9.87
CA LYS A 41 26.85 16.71 10.49
C LYS A 41 26.84 15.81 11.73
N TYR A 42 25.83 15.96 12.59
CA TYR A 42 25.65 15.10 13.76
C TYR A 42 25.47 13.64 13.36
N LEU A 43 24.53 13.33 12.45
CA LEU A 43 24.32 11.96 12.00
C LEU A 43 25.58 11.35 11.37
N LYS A 44 26.37 12.12 10.64
CA LYS A 44 27.67 11.69 10.10
C LYS A 44 28.74 11.45 11.17
N SER A 45 28.65 12.07 12.33
CA SER A 45 29.63 11.89 13.42
C SER A 45 29.44 10.60 14.21
N LEU A 46 28.24 9.96 14.09
CA LEU A 46 27.99 8.68 14.75
C LEU A 46 28.73 7.55 14.06
N ASP A 47 29.27 6.58 14.79
CA ASP A 47 30.18 5.54 14.28
C ASP A 47 29.52 4.25 13.81
N SER A 48 28.20 4.25 13.60
CA SER A 48 27.43 3.07 13.18
C SER A 48 26.49 3.40 12.03
N ASP A 49 25.97 2.35 11.39
CA ASP A 49 24.78 2.49 10.53
C ASP A 49 23.61 2.98 11.36
N ILE A 50 22.80 3.87 10.79
CA ILE A 50 21.71 4.56 11.48
C ILE A 50 20.40 4.29 10.79
N ILE A 51 19.37 4.03 11.57
CA ILE A 51 17.98 4.13 11.14
C ILE A 51 17.35 5.28 11.92
N ILE A 52 16.92 6.31 11.20
CA ILE A 52 16.20 7.45 11.77
C ILE A 52 14.79 7.50 11.18
N TYR A 53 13.80 7.76 12.02
CA TYR A 53 12.40 7.89 11.60
C TYR A 53 12.01 9.36 11.59
N TYR A 54 11.22 9.75 10.58
CA TYR A 54 10.45 10.99 10.53
C TYR A 54 8.96 10.64 10.43
N HIS A 55 8.09 11.47 10.98
CA HIS A 55 6.65 11.19 10.93
C HIS A 55 5.99 11.96 9.80
N ASN A 56 5.50 11.25 8.78
CA ASN A 56 5.07 11.79 7.49
C ASN A 56 6.26 12.27 6.64
N LEU A 57 7.16 11.35 6.37
CA LEU A 57 8.41 11.59 5.62
C LEU A 57 8.21 12.35 4.30
N LYS A 58 7.01 12.37 3.74
CA LYS A 58 6.72 13.16 2.53
C LYS A 58 7.06 14.64 2.73
N PHE A 59 6.87 15.16 3.93
CA PHE A 59 7.21 16.54 4.28
C PHE A 59 8.72 16.66 4.53
N ASP A 60 9.24 16.04 5.57
CA ASP A 60 10.66 16.15 5.96
C ASP A 60 11.62 15.60 4.89
N GLY A 61 11.22 14.55 4.21
CA GLY A 61 12.01 13.91 3.16
C GLY A 61 12.23 14.82 1.95
N SER A 62 11.33 15.76 1.66
CA SER A 62 11.53 16.74 0.59
C SER A 62 12.72 17.66 0.87
N PHE A 63 12.89 18.10 2.11
CA PHE A 63 14.07 18.88 2.55
C PHE A 63 15.34 18.02 2.50
N TRP A 64 15.27 16.76 2.95
CA TRP A 64 16.41 15.84 2.83
C TRP A 64 16.86 15.63 1.40
N LEU A 65 15.95 15.39 0.46
CA LEU A 65 16.33 15.19 -0.95
C LEU A 65 16.90 16.46 -1.56
N SER A 66 16.29 17.63 -1.32
CA SER A 66 16.80 18.91 -1.77
C SER A 66 18.21 19.17 -1.26
N TYR A 67 18.40 19.04 0.05
CA TYR A 67 19.70 19.23 0.70
C TYR A 67 20.78 18.28 0.15
N LEU A 68 20.47 16.99 0.00
CA LEU A 68 21.43 16.01 -0.52
C LEU A 68 21.89 16.35 -1.93
N MET A 69 20.97 16.75 -2.81
CA MET A 69 21.25 17.03 -4.22
C MET A 69 21.93 18.40 -4.40
N VAL A 70 21.45 19.42 -3.73
CA VAL A 70 21.84 20.82 -3.98
C VAL A 70 22.98 21.25 -3.09
N ASP A 71 22.82 21.07 -1.76
CA ASP A 71 23.75 21.64 -0.79
C ASP A 71 24.92 20.69 -0.47
N ALA A 72 24.61 19.40 -0.25
CA ALA A 72 25.60 18.41 0.14
C ALA A 72 26.33 17.75 -1.05
N GLY A 73 25.82 17.92 -2.28
CA GLY A 73 26.44 17.43 -3.52
C GLY A 73 26.47 15.89 -3.63
N PHE A 74 25.46 15.21 -3.10
CA PHE A 74 25.27 13.77 -3.26
C PHE A 74 24.64 13.44 -4.61
N LYS A 75 24.99 12.28 -5.16
CA LYS A 75 24.42 11.77 -6.39
C LYS A 75 23.42 10.65 -6.13
N GLN A 76 22.41 10.53 -6.98
CA GLN A 76 21.52 9.37 -6.97
C GLN A 76 22.30 8.09 -7.31
N SER A 77 22.09 7.03 -6.55
CA SER A 77 22.70 5.72 -6.79
C SER A 77 21.81 4.90 -7.71
N ALA A 78 21.85 5.25 -9.00
CA ALA A 78 21.04 4.61 -10.02
C ALA A 78 21.84 4.47 -11.33
N ILE A 79 21.50 3.45 -12.13
CA ILE A 79 21.96 3.29 -13.49
C ILE A 79 20.98 4.08 -14.36
N MET A 80 21.50 5.08 -15.05
CA MET A 80 20.69 5.88 -15.98
C MET A 80 20.45 5.08 -17.27
N PRO A 81 19.24 5.16 -17.85
CA PRO A 81 18.98 4.56 -19.16
C PRO A 81 19.90 5.15 -20.24
N GLU A 82 20.13 4.40 -21.31
CA GLU A 82 20.84 4.90 -22.48
C GLU A 82 20.06 6.03 -23.16
N ILE A 83 20.73 6.81 -24.02
CA ILE A 83 20.18 8.06 -24.60
C ILE A 83 18.85 7.83 -25.34
N ASP A 84 18.66 6.66 -25.93
CA ASP A 84 17.47 6.29 -26.70
C ASP A 84 16.39 5.54 -25.86
N GLU A 85 16.64 5.33 -24.58
CA GLU A 85 15.67 4.67 -23.70
C GLU A 85 14.79 5.67 -22.92
N PRO A 86 13.53 5.31 -22.60
CA PRO A 86 12.67 6.15 -21.77
C PRO A 86 13.29 6.47 -20.41
N VAL A 87 13.23 7.73 -19.98
CA VAL A 87 13.81 8.25 -18.73
C VAL A 87 13.26 7.56 -17.46
N ASP A 88 12.12 6.91 -17.56
CA ASP A 88 11.47 6.14 -16.48
C ASP A 88 12.08 4.74 -16.26
N LYS A 89 13.02 4.32 -17.10
CA LYS A 89 13.71 3.02 -17.00
C LYS A 89 15.04 3.06 -16.24
N PHE A 90 15.26 4.02 -15.34
CA PHE A 90 16.44 3.94 -14.49
C PHE A 90 16.29 2.84 -13.43
N GLU A 91 17.39 2.16 -13.13
CA GLU A 91 17.46 1.10 -12.13
C GLU A 91 18.23 1.57 -10.89
N TRP A 92 17.65 1.36 -9.70
CA TRP A 92 18.34 1.62 -8.45
C TRP A 92 19.47 0.62 -8.21
N ILE A 93 20.66 1.13 -7.90
CA ILE A 93 21.79 0.29 -7.49
C ILE A 93 21.48 -0.31 -6.11
N PRO A 94 21.65 -1.64 -5.90
CA PRO A 94 21.44 -2.28 -4.61
C PRO A 94 22.25 -1.63 -3.49
N GLN A 95 21.71 -1.62 -2.27
CA GLN A 95 22.31 -0.95 -1.12
C GLN A 95 23.75 -1.38 -0.84
N ASN A 96 24.07 -2.67 -1.02
CA ASN A 96 25.42 -3.22 -0.83
C ASN A 96 26.44 -2.77 -1.89
N GLU A 97 25.99 -2.24 -3.02
CA GLU A 97 26.80 -1.75 -4.14
C GLU A 97 26.86 -0.21 -4.20
N MET A 98 26.18 0.48 -3.31
CA MET A 98 26.19 1.93 -3.26
C MET A 98 27.59 2.47 -2.95
N ARG A 99 27.97 3.54 -3.65
CA ARG A 99 29.22 4.28 -3.43
C ARG A 99 29.03 5.37 -2.38
N ASN A 100 30.12 5.79 -1.74
CA ASN A 100 30.09 6.96 -0.85
C ASN A 100 29.61 8.22 -1.58
N LYS A 101 28.94 9.10 -0.86
CA LYS A 101 28.26 10.31 -1.37
C LYS A 101 27.19 10.02 -2.40
N THR A 102 26.47 8.90 -2.22
CA THR A 102 25.27 8.60 -3.03
C THR A 102 24.06 8.34 -2.13
N PHE A 103 22.89 8.45 -2.71
CA PHE A 103 21.62 8.13 -2.04
C PHE A 103 20.64 7.45 -2.98
N THR A 104 19.70 6.71 -2.40
CA THR A 104 18.50 6.18 -3.07
C THR A 104 17.26 6.58 -2.28
N TYR A 105 16.09 6.50 -2.88
CA TYR A 105 14.83 6.67 -2.17
C TYR A 105 13.77 5.70 -2.67
N SER A 106 12.72 5.52 -1.86
CA SER A 106 11.59 4.66 -2.18
C SER A 106 10.31 5.47 -2.06
N ILE A 107 9.79 5.89 -3.20
CA ILE A 107 8.51 6.61 -3.35
C ILE A 107 7.70 5.82 -4.38
N SER A 108 6.45 5.46 -4.05
CA SER A 108 5.59 4.77 -5.01
C SER A 108 5.01 5.73 -6.05
N ASP A 109 4.49 5.18 -7.16
CA ASP A 109 3.79 5.93 -8.22
C ASP A 109 2.59 6.74 -7.70
N MET A 110 2.03 6.30 -6.56
CA MET A 110 0.96 7.02 -5.85
C MET A 110 1.49 8.12 -4.92
N GLY A 111 2.78 8.45 -4.98
CA GLY A 111 3.40 9.48 -4.15
C GLY A 111 3.53 9.11 -2.66
N GLN A 112 3.53 7.81 -2.33
CA GLN A 112 3.77 7.33 -0.96
C GLN A 112 5.26 7.20 -0.70
N TRP A 113 5.75 7.91 0.29
CA TRP A 113 7.13 7.87 0.73
C TRP A 113 7.35 6.74 1.74
N TYR A 114 8.48 6.03 1.61
CA TYR A 114 8.84 4.92 2.51
C TYR A 114 10.17 5.17 3.21
N ARG A 115 11.22 5.49 2.43
CA ARG A 115 12.57 5.68 2.98
C ARG A 115 13.48 6.43 2.01
N ILE A 116 14.56 6.99 2.59
CA ILE A 116 15.74 7.48 1.88
C ILE A 116 16.95 6.74 2.46
N ILE A 117 17.86 6.25 1.63
CA ILE A 117 19.08 5.57 2.04
C ILE A 117 20.26 6.40 1.57
N ILE A 118 21.15 6.77 2.46
CA ILE A 118 22.31 7.61 2.20
C ILE A 118 23.57 6.80 2.51
N LYS A 119 24.50 6.69 1.57
CA LYS A 119 25.82 6.10 1.78
C LYS A 119 26.86 7.20 2.00
N VAL A 120 27.44 7.25 3.18
CA VAL A 120 28.44 8.24 3.58
C VAL A 120 29.45 7.64 4.55
N ASN A 121 30.74 7.91 4.33
CA ASN A 121 31.85 7.40 5.17
C ASN A 121 31.77 5.87 5.39
N ASP A 122 31.49 5.11 4.31
CA ASP A 122 31.25 3.65 4.29
C ASP A 122 30.11 3.13 5.18
N ARG A 123 29.27 4.03 5.67
CA ARG A 123 28.09 3.73 6.50
C ARG A 123 26.81 4.08 5.80
N ILE A 124 25.73 3.51 6.31
CA ILE A 124 24.36 3.77 5.84
C ILE A 124 23.61 4.61 6.87
N ILE A 125 22.99 5.69 6.39
CA ILE A 125 21.94 6.40 7.11
C ILE A 125 20.63 6.11 6.37
N GLU A 126 19.74 5.36 7.02
CA GLU A 126 18.42 5.04 6.48
C GLU A 126 17.36 5.89 7.18
N ILE A 127 16.73 6.79 6.43
CA ILE A 127 15.62 7.63 6.89
C ILE A 127 14.33 6.93 6.54
N ARG A 128 13.46 6.65 7.52
CA ARG A 128 12.20 5.91 7.35
C ARG A 128 10.99 6.74 7.71
N ASP A 129 9.87 6.48 7.06
CA ASP A 129 8.57 7.05 7.43
C ASP A 129 7.91 6.26 8.57
N SER A 130 7.84 6.87 9.75
CA SER A 130 7.14 6.26 10.89
C SER A 130 5.62 6.19 10.69
N LEU A 131 5.05 7.00 9.80
CA LEU A 131 3.62 6.92 9.43
C LEU A 131 3.26 5.56 8.81
N LYS A 132 4.24 4.83 8.25
CA LYS A 132 4.05 3.46 7.72
C LYS A 132 3.90 2.39 8.80
N LEU A 133 4.31 2.71 10.03
CA LEU A 133 4.11 1.88 11.22
C LEU A 133 2.99 2.41 12.11
N LEU A 134 2.87 3.72 12.20
CA LEU A 134 1.95 4.46 13.07
C LEU A 134 1.08 5.41 12.22
N PRO A 135 0.05 4.91 11.49
CA PRO A 135 -0.73 5.69 10.54
C PRO A 135 -1.75 6.64 11.23
N PHE A 136 -1.26 7.49 12.11
CA PHE A 136 -2.06 8.42 12.91
C PHE A 136 -1.33 9.77 13.03
N THR A 137 -2.04 10.82 13.39
CA THR A 137 -1.42 12.10 13.80
C THR A 137 -0.66 11.93 15.12
N VAL A 138 0.37 12.74 15.37
CA VAL A 138 1.18 12.70 16.61
C VAL A 138 0.27 12.80 17.85
N LYS A 139 -0.73 13.69 17.85
CA LYS A 139 -1.72 13.79 18.93
C LYS A 139 -2.43 12.46 19.19
N ARG A 140 -2.93 11.82 18.13
CA ARG A 140 -3.63 10.53 18.23
C ARG A 140 -2.70 9.40 18.65
N ILE A 141 -1.43 9.43 18.27
CA ILE A 141 -0.41 8.49 18.75
C ILE A 141 -0.31 8.63 20.27
N GLY A 142 -0.10 9.85 20.79
CA GLY A 142 -0.02 10.12 22.22
C GLY A 142 -1.22 9.62 23.02
N GLU A 143 -2.43 9.79 22.46
CA GLU A 143 -3.68 9.31 23.09
C GLU A 143 -3.81 7.79 23.05
N SER A 144 -3.52 7.17 21.88
CA SER A 144 -3.73 5.74 21.63
C SER A 144 -2.70 4.87 22.33
N PHE A 145 -1.44 5.28 22.31
CA PHE A 145 -0.32 4.56 22.93
C PHE A 145 -0.10 4.97 24.40
N LYS A 146 -0.85 5.95 24.91
CA LYS A 146 -0.71 6.47 26.28
C LYS A 146 0.74 6.87 26.59
N THR A 147 1.39 7.52 25.64
CA THR A 147 2.76 7.99 25.79
C THR A 147 2.89 8.95 26.99
N LYS A 148 4.07 8.98 27.62
CA LYS A 148 4.40 9.88 28.72
C LYS A 148 4.28 11.33 28.27
N HIS A 149 4.89 11.66 27.12
CA HIS A 149 4.83 12.97 26.50
C HIS A 149 3.56 13.10 25.65
N LYS A 150 3.12 14.34 25.43
CA LYS A 150 1.92 14.66 24.65
C LYS A 150 2.23 15.74 23.64
N LYS A 151 1.53 15.71 22.49
CA LYS A 151 1.59 16.81 21.53
C LYS A 151 1.12 18.09 22.20
N LEU A 152 1.95 19.10 22.16
CA LEU A 152 1.62 20.45 22.63
C LEU A 152 1.01 21.27 21.48
N ASP A 153 0.29 22.33 21.82
CA ASP A 153 -0.16 23.32 20.85
C ASP A 153 0.77 24.55 20.95
N MET A 154 1.25 25.06 19.82
CA MET A 154 2.10 26.24 19.76
C MET A 154 1.76 27.10 18.55
N GLU A 155 1.85 28.41 18.73
CA GLU A 155 1.93 29.39 17.64
C GLU A 155 3.30 30.03 17.63
N TYR A 156 4.02 29.92 16.51
CA TYR A 156 5.33 30.56 16.36
C TYR A 156 5.19 32.07 16.32
N LYS A 157 5.92 32.75 17.20
CA LYS A 157 5.94 34.23 17.27
C LYS A 157 7.15 34.78 16.54
N GLY A 158 6.94 35.64 15.57
CA GLY A 158 7.96 36.34 14.83
C GLY A 158 8.57 35.51 13.67
N PHE A 159 9.57 36.10 13.04
CA PHE A 159 10.27 35.52 11.89
C PHE A 159 11.25 34.43 12.34
N ARG A 160 11.29 33.33 11.62
CA ARG A 160 12.22 32.23 11.83
C ARG A 160 13.06 31.98 10.59
N TYR A 161 14.32 31.66 10.74
CA TYR A 161 15.30 31.39 9.69
C TYR A 161 16.35 30.40 10.19
N ALA A 162 17.07 29.72 9.31
CA ALA A 162 18.12 28.79 9.68
C ALA A 162 19.22 29.52 10.51
N GLY A 163 19.53 28.98 11.70
CA GLY A 163 20.49 29.55 12.63
C GLY A 163 19.91 30.56 13.65
N CYS A 164 18.60 30.82 13.64
CA CYS A 164 17.97 31.66 14.68
C CYS A 164 17.95 30.92 16.04
N GLU A 165 17.79 31.71 17.10
CA GLU A 165 17.65 31.17 18.46
C GLU A 165 16.33 30.40 18.59
N ILE A 166 16.37 29.26 19.26
CA ILE A 166 15.20 28.43 19.60
C ILE A 166 14.86 28.76 21.06
N THR A 167 13.70 29.39 21.29
CA THR A 167 13.27 29.76 22.64
C THR A 167 12.95 28.51 23.49
N ASP A 168 12.94 28.66 24.81
CA ASP A 168 12.64 27.55 25.73
C ASP A 168 11.28 26.92 25.46
N GLU A 169 10.26 27.74 25.14
CA GLU A 169 8.91 27.27 24.80
C GLU A 169 8.92 26.45 23.49
N GLU A 170 9.65 26.90 22.48
CA GLU A 170 9.83 26.19 21.21
C GLU A 170 10.62 24.90 21.39
N GLN A 171 11.66 24.93 22.23
CA GLN A 171 12.43 23.70 22.55
C GLN A 171 11.54 22.64 23.21
N GLU A 172 10.69 23.04 24.17
CA GLU A 172 9.76 22.12 24.83
C GLU A 172 8.78 21.51 23.83
N TYR A 173 8.22 22.34 22.94
CA TYR A 173 7.30 21.90 21.90
C TYR A 173 7.95 20.88 20.96
N ILE A 174 9.09 21.22 20.36
CA ILE A 174 9.84 20.38 19.40
C ILE A 174 10.27 19.06 20.05
N LYS A 175 10.74 19.11 21.31
CA LYS A 175 11.11 17.90 22.08
C LYS A 175 9.92 16.98 22.30
N ASN A 176 8.75 17.52 22.66
CA ASN A 176 7.55 16.70 22.87
C ASN A 176 7.12 15.98 21.59
N ASP A 177 7.21 16.61 20.43
CA ASP A 177 6.81 16.01 19.16
C ASP A 177 7.62 14.75 18.84
N VAL A 178 8.94 14.80 18.95
CA VAL A 178 9.79 13.63 18.71
C VAL A 178 9.63 12.56 19.79
N LEU A 179 9.44 12.96 21.06
CA LEU A 179 9.29 12.03 22.18
C LEU A 179 8.00 11.24 22.12
N VAL A 180 6.87 11.84 21.72
CA VAL A 180 5.60 11.13 21.54
C VAL A 180 5.73 10.01 20.53
N VAL A 181 6.32 10.28 19.36
CA VAL A 181 6.47 9.27 18.30
C VAL A 181 7.53 8.23 18.67
N LYS A 182 8.63 8.67 19.29
CA LYS A 182 9.70 7.79 19.80
C LYS A 182 9.15 6.76 20.78
N GLU A 183 8.39 7.17 21.78
CA GLU A 183 7.79 6.28 22.79
C GLU A 183 6.86 5.24 22.16
N ALA A 184 6.05 5.64 21.16
CA ALA A 184 5.20 4.72 20.44
C ALA A 184 6.03 3.72 19.58
N LEU A 185 7.12 4.15 18.96
CA LEU A 185 8.03 3.27 18.22
C LEU A 185 8.74 2.27 19.15
N GLU A 186 9.07 2.65 20.38
CA GLU A 186 9.63 1.75 21.39
C GLU A 186 8.65 0.63 21.73
N ILE A 187 7.39 0.98 22.03
CA ILE A 187 6.32 -0.01 22.28
C ILE A 187 6.19 -0.96 21.07
N MET A 188 6.21 -0.44 19.85
CA MET A 188 6.14 -1.26 18.64
C MET A 188 7.32 -2.23 18.53
N ARG A 189 8.53 -1.79 18.85
CA ARG A 189 9.74 -2.63 18.81
C ARG A 189 9.75 -3.70 19.90
N GLU A 190 9.31 -3.37 21.11
CA GLU A 190 9.17 -4.33 22.21
C GLU A 190 8.19 -5.46 21.85
N GLU A 191 7.12 -5.16 21.12
CA GLU A 191 6.19 -6.14 20.56
C GLU A 191 6.72 -6.86 19.29
N GLY A 192 7.97 -6.61 18.87
CA GLY A 192 8.62 -7.27 17.73
C GLY A 192 8.35 -6.64 16.36
N HIS A 193 7.75 -5.44 16.32
CA HIS A 193 7.31 -4.78 15.08
C HIS A 193 8.33 -3.74 14.60
N SER A 194 9.39 -4.19 13.92
CA SER A 194 10.51 -3.35 13.46
C SER A 194 10.70 -3.30 11.94
N LYS A 195 9.76 -3.84 11.16
CA LYS A 195 9.84 -3.80 9.69
C LYS A 195 9.49 -2.40 9.17
N LEU A 196 9.73 -2.17 7.88
CA LEU A 196 9.51 -0.86 7.23
C LEU A 196 8.03 -0.42 7.27
N THR A 197 7.11 -1.37 7.16
CA THR A 197 5.66 -1.11 7.14
C THR A 197 4.92 -2.05 8.08
N ILE A 198 3.75 -1.61 8.55
CA ILE A 198 2.87 -2.44 9.38
C ILE A 198 2.47 -3.74 8.69
N GLY A 199 2.17 -3.69 7.39
CA GLY A 199 1.84 -4.90 6.62
C GLY A 199 3.00 -5.90 6.57
N SER A 200 4.24 -5.41 6.49
CA SER A 200 5.44 -6.26 6.54
C SER A 200 5.67 -6.88 7.94
N CYS A 201 5.32 -6.16 9.01
CA CYS A 201 5.31 -6.72 10.37
C CYS A 201 4.29 -7.86 10.49
N CYS A 202 3.06 -7.61 10.04
CA CYS A 202 1.98 -8.60 10.07
C CYS A 202 2.33 -9.88 9.29
N LEU A 203 2.89 -9.72 8.09
CA LEU A 203 3.30 -10.87 7.27
C LEU A 203 4.47 -11.64 7.91
N ALA A 204 5.44 -10.94 8.49
CA ALA A 204 6.57 -11.59 9.16
C ALA A 204 6.10 -12.44 10.34
N GLU A 205 5.17 -11.92 11.12
CA GLU A 205 4.55 -12.65 12.23
C GLU A 205 3.69 -13.82 11.76
N TYR A 206 2.85 -13.62 10.74
CA TYR A 206 2.06 -14.69 10.15
C TYR A 206 2.94 -15.85 9.67
N ARG A 207 4.08 -15.56 9.03
CA ARG A 207 5.07 -16.56 8.61
C ARG A 207 5.63 -17.38 9.79
N VAL A 208 5.79 -16.74 10.94
CA VAL A 208 6.26 -17.44 12.14
C VAL A 208 5.15 -18.32 12.72
N LEU A 209 3.91 -17.83 12.78
CA LEU A 209 2.76 -18.57 13.30
C LEU A 209 2.43 -19.80 12.46
N LEU A 210 2.39 -19.65 11.14
CA LEU A 210 2.14 -20.77 10.22
C LEU A 210 3.32 -21.75 10.16
N GLY A 211 4.54 -21.26 10.46
CA GLY A 211 5.79 -21.98 10.26
C GLY A 211 6.38 -21.73 8.86
N LYS A 212 7.66 -21.30 8.82
CA LYS A 212 8.33 -20.95 7.56
C LYS A 212 8.30 -22.03 6.48
N PRO A 213 8.54 -23.33 6.78
CA PRO A 213 8.49 -24.39 5.77
C PRO A 213 7.09 -24.48 5.13
N LEU A 214 6.04 -24.52 5.95
CA LEU A 214 4.66 -24.62 5.48
C LEU A 214 4.23 -23.36 4.72
N TYR A 215 4.65 -22.16 5.19
CA TYR A 215 4.41 -20.92 4.46
C TYR A 215 5.02 -20.95 3.05
N ASN A 216 6.25 -21.38 2.90
CA ASN A 216 6.93 -21.45 1.60
C ASN A 216 6.30 -22.50 0.66
N GLU A 217 5.78 -23.59 1.22
CA GLU A 217 5.06 -24.61 0.46
C GLU A 217 3.71 -24.07 -0.02
N TYR A 218 2.94 -23.43 0.86
CA TYR A 218 1.58 -22.96 0.55
C TYR A 218 1.55 -21.71 -0.30
N PHE A 219 2.52 -20.80 -0.10
CA PHE A 219 2.60 -19.52 -0.79
C PHE A 219 3.92 -19.37 -1.56
N PRO A 220 4.13 -20.19 -2.62
CA PRO A 220 5.29 -20.05 -3.50
C PRO A 220 5.25 -18.69 -4.21
N ASN A 221 6.41 -18.21 -4.67
CA ASN A 221 6.48 -17.03 -5.51
C ASN A 221 5.92 -17.34 -6.91
N LEU A 222 4.68 -16.95 -7.16
CA LEU A 222 3.99 -17.20 -8.43
C LEU A 222 4.60 -16.43 -9.61
N TYR A 223 5.36 -15.35 -9.36
CA TYR A 223 6.05 -14.59 -10.40
C TYR A 223 7.30 -15.32 -10.94
N GLU A 224 7.79 -16.33 -10.24
CA GLU A 224 8.88 -17.21 -10.70
C GLU A 224 8.38 -18.43 -11.50
N ILE A 225 7.07 -18.60 -11.63
CA ILE A 225 6.45 -19.70 -12.40
C ILE A 225 6.13 -19.17 -13.79
N GLU A 226 7.04 -19.42 -14.74
CA GLU A 226 6.84 -19.09 -16.15
C GLU A 226 5.66 -19.87 -16.74
N ILE A 227 4.88 -19.23 -17.60
CA ILE A 227 3.77 -19.83 -18.36
C ILE A 227 3.89 -19.43 -19.82
N ASP A 228 3.23 -20.20 -20.70
CA ASP A 228 3.19 -19.93 -22.13
C ASP A 228 2.52 -18.57 -22.42
N GLU A 229 3.04 -17.82 -23.38
CA GLU A 229 2.53 -16.47 -23.74
C GLU A 229 1.07 -16.48 -24.22
N SER A 230 0.57 -17.62 -24.72
CA SER A 230 -0.84 -17.78 -25.11
C SER A 230 -1.82 -17.52 -23.96
N TYR A 231 -1.40 -17.71 -22.71
CA TYR A 231 -2.16 -17.32 -21.54
C TYR A 231 -2.27 -15.78 -21.35
N GLY A 232 -1.61 -15.01 -22.21
CA GLY A 232 -1.62 -13.56 -22.18
C GLY A 232 -0.87 -12.93 -20.99
N ALA A 233 -0.06 -13.69 -20.27
CA ALA A 233 0.78 -13.24 -19.15
C ALA A 233 2.13 -13.96 -19.19
N LYS A 234 3.18 -13.35 -18.63
CA LYS A 234 4.54 -13.91 -18.62
C LYS A 234 4.73 -15.00 -17.55
N ASN A 235 3.96 -14.94 -16.48
CA ASN A 235 4.07 -15.86 -15.36
C ASN A 235 2.73 -16.01 -14.63
N ALA A 236 2.62 -17.02 -13.76
CA ALA A 236 1.40 -17.31 -13.02
C ALA A 236 0.96 -16.16 -12.10
N GLY A 237 1.92 -15.43 -11.50
CA GLY A 237 1.61 -14.28 -10.65
C GLY A 237 0.91 -13.16 -11.42
N GLU A 238 1.40 -12.81 -12.60
CA GLU A 238 0.77 -11.81 -13.48
C GLU A 238 -0.62 -12.25 -13.93
N TYR A 239 -0.76 -13.52 -14.33
CA TYR A 239 -2.06 -14.09 -14.74
C TYR A 239 -3.11 -13.95 -13.65
N ILE A 240 -2.80 -14.38 -12.42
CA ILE A 240 -3.72 -14.33 -11.28
C ILE A 240 -3.98 -12.89 -10.84
N ARG A 241 -2.95 -12.03 -10.89
CA ARG A 241 -3.09 -10.60 -10.54
C ARG A 241 -4.15 -9.89 -11.37
N ARG A 242 -4.38 -10.30 -12.60
CA ARG A 242 -5.43 -9.75 -13.48
C ARG A 242 -6.85 -10.01 -12.97
N SER A 243 -7.06 -10.99 -12.09
CA SER A 243 -8.35 -11.23 -11.43
C SER A 243 -8.62 -10.29 -10.25
N TYR A 244 -7.57 -9.61 -9.72
CA TYR A 244 -7.71 -8.76 -8.55
C TYR A 244 -8.51 -7.49 -8.86
N ARG A 245 -9.62 -7.27 -8.14
CA ARG A 245 -10.53 -6.12 -8.36
C ARG A 245 -10.46 -5.06 -7.26
N GLY A 246 -10.01 -5.40 -6.04
CA GLY A 246 -10.10 -4.51 -4.86
C GLY A 246 -11.55 -4.42 -4.33
N GLY A 247 -11.79 -3.43 -3.47
CA GLY A 247 -13.13 -3.21 -2.91
C GLY A 247 -14.14 -2.77 -3.97
N TRP A 248 -15.33 -3.32 -3.91
CA TRP A 248 -16.44 -2.90 -4.74
C TRP A 248 -17.06 -1.61 -4.20
N CYS A 249 -17.19 -0.60 -5.06
CA CYS A 249 -17.84 0.66 -4.75
C CYS A 249 -18.88 0.96 -5.82
N TYR A 250 -20.09 1.31 -5.40
CA TYR A 250 -21.19 1.62 -6.29
C TYR A 250 -22.07 2.74 -5.75
N LEU A 251 -22.39 3.70 -6.61
CA LEU A 251 -23.40 4.71 -6.37
C LEU A 251 -24.66 4.38 -7.15
N VAL A 252 -25.80 4.28 -6.47
CA VAL A 252 -27.08 3.93 -7.11
C VAL A 252 -27.43 4.98 -8.17
N LYS A 253 -27.61 4.53 -9.42
CA LYS A 253 -27.97 5.37 -10.57
C LYS A 253 -29.20 6.24 -10.27
N GLY A 254 -29.12 7.52 -10.61
CA GLY A 254 -30.18 8.51 -10.36
C GLY A 254 -30.20 9.08 -8.94
N LYS A 255 -29.25 8.70 -8.08
CA LYS A 255 -29.05 9.26 -6.74
C LYS A 255 -27.86 10.23 -6.68
N GLU A 256 -27.15 10.43 -7.78
CA GLU A 256 -25.99 11.29 -7.90
C GLU A 256 -26.36 12.74 -7.58
N ARG A 257 -25.47 13.43 -6.85
CA ARG A 257 -25.63 14.86 -6.45
C ARG A 257 -26.92 15.18 -5.68
N ARG A 258 -27.57 14.16 -5.09
CA ARG A 258 -28.74 14.36 -4.23
C ARG A 258 -28.33 14.40 -2.77
N VAL A 259 -29.05 15.21 -2.00
CA VAL A 259 -28.92 15.28 -0.53
C VAL A 259 -30.09 14.51 0.08
N PHE A 260 -29.79 13.59 0.97
CA PHE A 260 -30.77 12.84 1.75
C PHE A 260 -30.63 13.24 3.23
N THR A 261 -31.72 13.61 3.85
CA THR A 261 -31.76 14.07 5.26
C THR A 261 -31.87 12.91 6.25
N ASN A 262 -32.38 11.77 5.79
CA ASN A 262 -32.55 10.57 6.60
C ASN A 262 -31.79 9.41 5.93
N GLY A 263 -30.90 8.77 6.69
CA GLY A 263 -30.13 7.63 6.21
C GLY A 263 -29.61 6.80 7.37
N THR A 264 -29.36 5.53 7.09
CA THR A 264 -28.70 4.62 8.04
C THR A 264 -27.36 4.17 7.44
N THR A 265 -26.30 4.25 8.24
CA THR A 265 -25.01 3.68 7.89
C THR A 265 -24.85 2.33 8.58
N ALA A 266 -24.51 1.30 7.80
CA ALA A 266 -24.20 -0.02 8.33
C ALA A 266 -22.74 -0.37 7.97
N ASP A 267 -22.04 -0.99 8.92
CA ASP A 267 -20.65 -1.45 8.75
C ASP A 267 -20.51 -2.88 9.22
N VAL A 268 -19.69 -3.67 8.53
CA VAL A 268 -19.39 -5.05 8.92
C VAL A 268 -18.11 -5.05 9.77
N ASN A 269 -18.24 -5.45 11.03
CA ASN A 269 -17.10 -5.52 11.94
C ASN A 269 -16.00 -6.44 11.42
N SER A 270 -14.80 -5.84 11.15
CA SER A 270 -13.63 -6.59 10.70
C SER A 270 -13.92 -7.47 9.47
N LEU A 271 -14.54 -6.93 8.42
CA LEU A 271 -15.01 -7.68 7.24
C LEU A 271 -13.93 -8.63 6.67
N TYR A 272 -12.74 -8.12 6.37
CA TYR A 272 -11.68 -8.97 5.81
C TYR A 272 -11.22 -10.08 6.77
N PRO A 273 -10.92 -9.81 8.05
CA PRO A 273 -10.63 -10.86 9.01
C PRO A 273 -11.76 -11.89 9.16
N SER A 274 -13.02 -11.48 9.17
CA SER A 274 -14.15 -12.41 9.28
C SER A 274 -14.26 -13.34 8.06
N MET A 275 -13.95 -12.84 6.86
CA MET A 275 -13.90 -13.67 5.66
C MET A 275 -12.69 -14.60 5.61
N MET A 276 -11.56 -14.20 6.20
CA MET A 276 -10.34 -15.01 6.27
C MET A 276 -10.41 -16.12 7.33
N HIS A 277 -11.28 -16.00 8.32
CA HIS A 277 -11.47 -17.01 9.36
C HIS A 277 -12.29 -18.20 8.84
N SER A 278 -12.02 -19.40 9.34
CA SER A 278 -12.70 -20.65 8.95
C SER A 278 -14.23 -20.60 9.12
N TYR A 279 -14.76 -19.83 10.07
CA TYR A 279 -16.20 -19.62 10.25
C TYR A 279 -16.93 -19.06 9.02
N SER A 280 -16.21 -18.46 8.08
CA SER A 280 -16.78 -18.01 6.80
C SER A 280 -17.13 -19.17 5.86
N GLY A 281 -16.58 -20.36 6.10
CA GLY A 281 -16.64 -21.50 5.17
C GLY A 281 -15.78 -21.31 3.92
N ASN A 282 -14.91 -20.29 3.88
CA ASN A 282 -14.03 -20.05 2.75
C ASN A 282 -12.77 -20.92 2.84
N SER A 283 -12.42 -21.54 1.72
CA SER A 283 -11.13 -22.15 1.47
C SER A 283 -10.27 -21.27 0.54
N TYR A 284 -8.96 -21.33 0.69
CA TYR A 284 -8.03 -20.44 -0.02
C TYR A 284 -7.03 -21.22 -0.84
N PRO A 285 -6.69 -20.73 -2.06
CA PRO A 285 -5.69 -21.35 -2.92
C PRO A 285 -4.34 -21.50 -2.24
N ILE A 286 -3.73 -22.66 -2.40
CA ILE A 286 -2.38 -22.99 -1.91
C ILE A 286 -1.56 -23.66 -3.00
N ARG A 287 -0.22 -23.67 -2.83
CA ARG A 287 0.74 -24.34 -3.72
C ARG A 287 0.80 -23.73 -5.12
N LYS A 288 1.26 -24.52 -6.08
CA LYS A 288 1.38 -24.10 -7.48
C LYS A 288 0.10 -24.40 -8.26
N PRO A 289 -0.29 -23.53 -9.19
CA PRO A 289 -1.45 -23.78 -10.05
C PRO A 289 -1.17 -24.81 -11.13
N THR A 290 -2.22 -25.53 -11.54
CA THR A 290 -2.26 -26.32 -12.78
C THR A 290 -3.02 -25.52 -13.83
N PHE A 291 -2.41 -25.29 -14.99
CA PHE A 291 -2.99 -24.52 -16.10
C PHE A 291 -3.66 -25.43 -17.13
N TRP A 292 -4.70 -24.93 -17.79
CA TRP A 292 -5.33 -25.56 -18.96
C TRP A 292 -5.70 -24.54 -20.04
N GLN A 293 -5.88 -24.99 -21.28
CA GLN A 293 -6.36 -24.19 -22.41
C GLN A 293 -7.60 -24.82 -23.01
N GLY A 294 -8.47 -23.97 -23.57
CA GLY A 294 -9.67 -24.40 -24.29
C GLY A 294 -10.97 -23.89 -23.67
N ASN A 295 -12.05 -24.00 -24.44
CA ASN A 295 -13.37 -23.48 -24.07
C ASN A 295 -14.12 -24.46 -23.14
N PHE A 296 -13.50 -24.85 -22.04
CA PHE A 296 -14.07 -25.73 -21.01
C PHE A 296 -13.39 -25.47 -19.66
N ILE A 297 -14.00 -25.99 -18.60
CA ILE A 297 -13.36 -26.10 -17.26
C ILE A 297 -13.13 -27.60 -17.03
N PRO A 298 -11.88 -28.03 -16.73
CA PRO A 298 -11.58 -29.45 -16.43
C PRO A 298 -12.37 -29.95 -15.21
N ASP A 299 -12.76 -31.21 -15.22
CA ASP A 299 -13.50 -31.81 -14.10
C ASP A 299 -12.71 -31.74 -12.79
N GLU A 300 -11.41 -31.90 -12.85
CA GLU A 300 -10.51 -31.76 -11.69
C GLU A 300 -10.57 -30.37 -11.06
N ALA A 301 -10.75 -29.30 -11.86
CA ALA A 301 -10.88 -27.93 -11.36
C ALA A 301 -12.23 -27.69 -10.66
N LEU A 302 -13.22 -28.58 -10.84
CA LEU A 302 -14.57 -28.51 -10.25
C LEU A 302 -14.68 -29.28 -8.94
N GLU A 303 -13.64 -30.02 -8.55
CA GLU A 303 -13.60 -30.75 -7.27
C GLU A 303 -13.72 -29.78 -6.08
N SER A 304 -14.27 -30.24 -4.97
CA SER A 304 -14.61 -29.43 -3.81
C SER A 304 -13.40 -28.81 -3.08
N ASP A 305 -12.23 -29.43 -3.24
CA ASP A 305 -10.96 -28.99 -2.68
C ASP A 305 -10.12 -28.15 -3.65
N LYS A 306 -10.72 -27.70 -4.76
CA LYS A 306 -10.07 -26.89 -5.79
C LYS A 306 -10.67 -25.49 -5.87
N TYR A 307 -9.84 -24.54 -6.29
CA TYR A 307 -10.24 -23.18 -6.60
C TYR A 307 -9.64 -22.73 -7.92
N TYR A 308 -10.45 -22.33 -8.88
CA TYR A 308 -9.97 -21.96 -10.19
C TYR A 308 -10.04 -20.47 -10.49
N PHE A 309 -9.19 -20.06 -11.41
CA PHE A 309 -9.20 -18.78 -12.10
C PHE A 309 -9.40 -19.06 -13.59
N ILE A 310 -10.22 -18.27 -14.26
CA ILE A 310 -10.47 -18.43 -15.71
C ILE A 310 -10.30 -17.10 -16.42
N ARG A 311 -9.82 -17.16 -17.66
CA ARG A 311 -9.83 -16.05 -18.58
C ARG A 311 -10.92 -16.27 -19.62
N VAL A 312 -11.84 -15.32 -19.70
CA VAL A 312 -13.03 -15.38 -20.54
C VAL A 312 -13.10 -14.22 -21.50
N LYS A 313 -13.71 -14.42 -22.65
CA LYS A 313 -14.07 -13.41 -23.62
C LYS A 313 -15.59 -13.43 -23.78
N THR A 314 -16.25 -12.28 -23.60
CA THR A 314 -17.70 -12.22 -23.68
C THR A 314 -18.19 -10.79 -23.94
N ARG A 315 -19.38 -10.66 -24.52
CA ARG A 315 -20.24 -9.50 -24.37
C ARG A 315 -21.18 -9.74 -23.19
N PHE A 316 -21.59 -8.68 -22.52
CA PHE A 316 -22.47 -8.81 -21.36
C PHE A 316 -23.43 -7.63 -21.21
N TYR A 317 -24.58 -7.92 -20.61
CA TYR A 317 -25.63 -6.95 -20.27
C TYR A 317 -26.13 -7.25 -18.88
N ILE A 318 -26.27 -6.21 -18.04
CA ILE A 318 -26.77 -6.39 -16.68
C ILE A 318 -28.23 -6.83 -16.71
N LYS A 319 -28.61 -7.83 -15.90
CA LYS A 319 -29.99 -8.26 -15.73
C LYS A 319 -30.78 -7.24 -14.92
N ASP A 320 -32.09 -7.18 -15.17
CA ASP A 320 -32.98 -6.27 -14.45
C ASP A 320 -32.94 -6.49 -12.94
N GLY A 321 -32.79 -5.39 -12.19
CA GLY A 321 -32.77 -5.39 -10.75
C GLY A 321 -31.43 -5.81 -10.12
N MET A 322 -30.41 -6.21 -10.91
CA MET A 322 -29.10 -6.58 -10.41
C MET A 322 -28.16 -5.38 -10.30
N LEU A 323 -27.18 -5.48 -9.41
CA LEU A 323 -26.14 -4.47 -9.24
C LEU A 323 -24.95 -4.77 -10.17
N PRO A 324 -24.33 -3.75 -10.77
CA PRO A 324 -23.18 -3.93 -11.65
C PRO A 324 -21.97 -4.37 -10.84
N PHE A 325 -21.43 -5.53 -11.18
CA PHE A 325 -20.29 -6.14 -10.50
C PHE A 325 -18.98 -6.01 -11.28
N ILE A 326 -19.05 -6.02 -12.62
CA ILE A 326 -17.87 -5.86 -13.48
C ILE A 326 -17.35 -4.43 -13.37
N GLN A 327 -16.07 -4.29 -13.07
CA GLN A 327 -15.42 -3.00 -12.90
C GLN A 327 -14.31 -2.79 -13.92
N ASN A 328 -14.27 -1.61 -14.51
CA ASN A 328 -13.15 -1.10 -15.29
C ASN A 328 -12.35 -0.13 -14.41
N LYS A 329 -11.11 -0.48 -14.10
CA LYS A 329 -10.21 0.39 -13.32
C LYS A 329 -9.49 1.35 -14.26
N SER A 330 -9.24 2.56 -13.77
CA SER A 330 -8.53 3.61 -14.51
C SER A 330 -9.19 3.95 -15.84
N SER A 331 -10.53 4.00 -15.83
CA SER A 331 -11.27 4.48 -16.98
C SER A 331 -10.67 5.79 -17.50
N LEU A 332 -10.37 5.87 -18.79
CA LEU A 332 -9.82 7.06 -19.43
C LEU A 332 -10.74 8.28 -19.23
N MET A 333 -12.04 8.05 -19.12
CA MET A 333 -13.04 9.09 -18.94
C MET A 333 -13.04 9.69 -17.53
N TYR A 334 -12.87 8.87 -16.49
CA TYR A 334 -13.03 9.30 -15.11
C TYR A 334 -11.76 9.19 -14.26
N LYS A 335 -10.69 8.56 -14.75
CA LYS A 335 -9.47 8.22 -13.97
C LYS A 335 -9.79 7.51 -12.65
N ALA A 336 -10.92 6.79 -12.63
CA ALA A 336 -11.46 6.11 -11.46
C ALA A 336 -11.98 4.73 -11.86
N THR A 337 -12.44 3.97 -10.88
CA THR A 337 -13.10 2.69 -11.13
C THR A 337 -14.53 2.95 -11.59
N GLU A 338 -14.89 2.40 -12.74
CA GLU A 338 -16.23 2.45 -13.32
C GLU A 338 -16.90 1.08 -13.22
N SER A 339 -18.15 1.04 -12.77
CA SER A 339 -18.97 -0.19 -12.73
C SER A 339 -19.76 -0.31 -14.02
N LEU A 340 -19.56 -1.41 -14.76
CA LEU A 340 -20.10 -1.60 -16.10
C LEU A 340 -21.43 -2.35 -16.07
N THR A 341 -22.42 -1.79 -16.74
CA THR A 341 -23.73 -2.44 -16.96
C THR A 341 -23.80 -3.16 -18.31
N THR A 342 -22.91 -2.82 -19.24
CA THR A 342 -22.81 -3.40 -20.57
C THR A 342 -21.36 -3.41 -21.04
N SER A 343 -21.04 -4.31 -21.94
CA SER A 343 -19.77 -4.32 -22.69
C SER A 343 -19.81 -3.41 -23.92
N ASP A 344 -20.95 -2.83 -24.30
CA ASP A 344 -21.06 -1.97 -25.46
C ASP A 344 -20.05 -0.82 -25.42
N ILE A 345 -19.51 -0.47 -26.57
CA ILE A 345 -18.48 0.55 -26.73
C ILE A 345 -19.08 1.86 -27.22
N LEU A 346 -18.55 2.95 -26.72
CA LEU A 346 -18.94 4.29 -27.13
C LEU A 346 -18.45 4.58 -28.54
N ASN A 347 -19.37 4.93 -29.45
CA ASN A 347 -19.01 5.53 -30.73
C ASN A 347 -18.78 7.05 -30.50
N PRO A 348 -17.56 7.56 -30.73
CA PRO A 348 -17.25 8.98 -30.51
C PRO A 348 -17.98 9.92 -31.48
N ASP A 349 -18.43 9.43 -32.64
CA ASP A 349 -19.02 10.26 -33.69
C ASP A 349 -20.45 10.70 -33.36
N ASP A 350 -21.24 9.82 -32.68
CA ASP A 350 -22.63 10.10 -32.34
C ASP A 350 -22.91 10.06 -30.82
N GLY A 351 -21.92 9.69 -30.00
CA GLY A 351 -22.01 9.62 -28.54
C GLY A 351 -22.89 8.48 -28.00
N LYS A 352 -23.19 7.48 -28.82
CA LYS A 352 -24.01 6.33 -28.41
C LYS A 352 -23.18 5.06 -28.21
N TYR A 353 -23.74 4.12 -27.47
CA TYR A 353 -23.11 2.82 -27.19
C TYR A 353 -23.65 1.76 -28.14
N TYR A 354 -22.73 0.96 -28.71
CA TYR A 354 -23.06 -0.11 -29.67
C TYR A 354 -22.33 -1.40 -29.32
N SER A 355 -22.95 -2.52 -29.65
CA SER A 355 -22.27 -3.82 -29.63
C SER A 355 -21.27 -3.98 -30.77
N GLU A 356 -21.53 -3.27 -31.90
CA GLU A 356 -20.64 -3.20 -33.06
C GLU A 356 -20.92 -1.90 -33.81
N TYR A 357 -19.88 -1.24 -34.32
CA TYR A 357 -20.00 -0.12 -35.26
C TYR A 357 -18.77 -0.04 -36.17
N VAL A 358 -18.92 0.64 -37.30
CA VAL A 358 -17.81 0.94 -38.22
C VAL A 358 -17.35 2.37 -37.93
N ASP A 359 -16.07 2.56 -37.70
CA ASP A 359 -15.48 3.89 -37.49
C ASP A 359 -15.31 4.67 -38.80
N LEU A 360 -14.92 5.94 -38.73
CA LEU A 360 -14.73 6.81 -39.90
C LEU A 360 -13.65 6.30 -40.85
N ASP A 361 -12.74 5.47 -40.39
CA ASP A 361 -11.68 4.86 -41.18
C ASP A 361 -12.10 3.54 -41.83
N GLY A 362 -13.36 3.11 -41.63
CA GLY A 362 -13.91 1.89 -42.18
C GLY A 362 -13.59 0.63 -41.36
N ASN A 363 -13.03 0.75 -40.16
CA ASN A 363 -12.71 -0.40 -39.32
C ASN A 363 -13.93 -0.81 -38.49
N VAL A 364 -14.20 -2.11 -38.44
CA VAL A 364 -15.21 -2.68 -37.55
C VAL A 364 -14.70 -2.68 -36.12
N LYS A 365 -15.42 -1.99 -35.23
CA LYS A 365 -15.22 -2.02 -33.78
C LYS A 365 -16.28 -2.91 -33.17
N GLN A 366 -15.86 -3.97 -32.50
CA GLN A 366 -16.75 -4.95 -31.90
C GLN A 366 -16.57 -4.95 -30.37
N ALA A 367 -17.68 -4.85 -29.66
CA ALA A 367 -17.69 -4.86 -28.22
C ALA A 367 -17.49 -6.28 -27.69
N TYR A 368 -16.40 -6.52 -27.01
CA TYR A 368 -16.20 -7.68 -26.13
C TYR A 368 -15.18 -7.32 -25.05
N MET A 369 -15.24 -8.05 -23.95
CA MET A 369 -14.28 -7.87 -22.88
C MET A 369 -13.58 -9.20 -22.57
N ILE A 370 -12.26 -9.14 -22.45
CA ILE A 370 -11.45 -10.25 -21.94
C ILE A 370 -11.18 -9.98 -20.47
N MET A 371 -11.54 -10.93 -19.62
CA MET A 371 -11.40 -10.80 -18.16
C MET A 371 -10.78 -12.07 -17.57
N THR A 372 -9.87 -11.90 -16.63
CA THR A 372 -9.47 -12.99 -15.74
C THR A 372 -10.33 -12.88 -14.46
N LEU A 373 -10.98 -13.96 -14.10
CA LEU A 373 -11.99 -14.05 -13.05
C LEU A 373 -11.59 -15.13 -12.03
N THR A 374 -11.87 -14.87 -10.76
CA THR A 374 -11.90 -15.92 -9.77
C THR A 374 -13.14 -16.80 -9.94
N MET A 375 -13.12 -18.01 -9.40
CA MET A 375 -14.29 -18.89 -9.36
C MET A 375 -15.53 -18.19 -8.75
N THR A 376 -15.34 -17.39 -7.71
CA THR A 376 -16.39 -16.62 -7.06
C THR A 376 -16.93 -15.52 -7.96
N ASP A 377 -16.05 -14.75 -8.60
CA ASP A 377 -16.43 -13.70 -9.55
C ASP A 377 -17.21 -14.27 -10.74
N PHE A 378 -16.79 -15.43 -11.24
CA PHE A 378 -17.46 -16.06 -12.36
C PHE A 378 -18.89 -16.51 -12.02
N LYS A 379 -19.11 -17.02 -10.80
CA LYS A 379 -20.46 -17.33 -10.32
C LYS A 379 -21.33 -16.08 -10.26
N LEU A 380 -20.81 -14.98 -9.67
CA LEU A 380 -21.54 -13.71 -9.57
C LEU A 380 -21.83 -13.08 -10.94
N ILE A 381 -20.90 -13.13 -11.88
CA ILE A 381 -21.10 -12.58 -13.22
C ILE A 381 -22.24 -13.34 -13.93
N LYS A 382 -22.30 -14.66 -13.86
CA LYS A 382 -23.41 -15.45 -14.41
C LYS A 382 -24.74 -15.16 -13.74
N GLU A 383 -24.74 -14.81 -12.49
CA GLU A 383 -25.95 -14.43 -11.75
C GLU A 383 -26.45 -13.05 -12.16
N HIS A 384 -25.55 -12.06 -12.27
CA HIS A 384 -25.89 -10.66 -12.45
C HIS A 384 -26.03 -10.23 -13.92
N TYR A 385 -25.43 -10.95 -14.87
CA TYR A 385 -25.37 -10.54 -16.28
C TYR A 385 -25.86 -11.64 -17.21
N ASP A 386 -26.46 -11.22 -18.32
CA ASP A 386 -26.58 -12.03 -19.51
C ASP A 386 -25.30 -11.99 -20.30
N LEU A 387 -24.69 -13.15 -20.53
CA LEU A 387 -23.44 -13.31 -21.25
C LEU A 387 -23.74 -13.72 -22.69
N VAL A 388 -23.16 -12.99 -23.65
CA VAL A 388 -23.38 -13.21 -25.10
C VAL A 388 -22.00 -13.49 -25.74
N ASP A 389 -21.98 -14.44 -26.67
CA ASP A 389 -20.76 -14.91 -27.34
C ASP A 389 -19.66 -15.26 -26.32
N PHE A 390 -20.06 -16.00 -25.29
CA PHE A 390 -19.22 -16.39 -24.19
C PHE A 390 -18.25 -17.49 -24.59
N GLU A 391 -16.97 -17.26 -24.31
CA GLU A 391 -15.87 -18.19 -24.57
C GLU A 391 -14.91 -18.24 -23.38
N ILE A 392 -14.57 -19.44 -22.91
CA ILE A 392 -13.44 -19.65 -22.00
C ILE A 392 -12.19 -19.81 -22.85
N LEU A 393 -11.21 -18.92 -22.64
CA LEU A 393 -9.93 -18.99 -23.36
C LEU A 393 -8.98 -19.98 -22.70
N ASP A 394 -8.88 -19.91 -21.39
CA ASP A 394 -7.99 -20.71 -20.56
C ASP A 394 -8.27 -20.53 -19.08
N GLY A 395 -7.51 -21.21 -18.23
CA GLY A 395 -7.58 -21.07 -16.78
C GLY A 395 -6.47 -21.77 -16.05
N CYS A 396 -6.53 -21.65 -14.73
CA CYS A 396 -5.72 -22.45 -13.82
C CYS A 396 -6.50 -22.76 -12.54
N TYR A 397 -6.15 -23.88 -11.89
CA TYR A 397 -6.74 -24.25 -10.60
C TYR A 397 -5.66 -24.58 -9.59
N PHE A 398 -6.01 -24.43 -8.33
CA PHE A 398 -5.20 -24.69 -7.15
C PHE A 398 -5.86 -25.71 -6.26
N GLU A 399 -5.06 -26.42 -5.47
CA GLU A 399 -5.54 -27.01 -4.23
C GLU A 399 -5.96 -25.90 -3.25
N THR A 400 -6.83 -26.23 -2.32
CA THR A 400 -7.27 -25.28 -1.29
C THR A 400 -7.03 -25.80 0.11
N ALA A 401 -6.95 -24.85 1.06
CA ALA A 401 -6.97 -25.15 2.48
C ALA A 401 -7.88 -24.18 3.24
N GLU A 402 -8.49 -24.70 4.29
CA GLU A 402 -9.30 -23.94 5.25
C GLU A 402 -8.46 -23.56 6.47
N GLY A 403 -8.92 -22.59 7.26
CA GLY A 403 -8.33 -22.23 8.53
C GLY A 403 -6.92 -21.62 8.46
N LEU A 404 -6.42 -21.27 7.27
CA LEU A 404 -5.05 -20.78 7.08
C LEU A 404 -4.70 -19.60 7.97
N PHE A 405 -5.64 -18.72 8.22
CA PHE A 405 -5.45 -17.46 8.94
C PHE A 405 -6.03 -17.47 10.34
N GLU A 406 -6.69 -18.54 10.74
CA GLU A 406 -7.44 -18.66 11.99
C GLU A 406 -6.59 -18.33 13.23
N GLN A 407 -5.45 -18.96 13.39
CA GLN A 407 -4.55 -18.74 14.53
C GLN A 407 -4.10 -17.27 14.63
N TYR A 408 -3.83 -16.62 13.51
CA TYR A 408 -3.45 -15.20 13.48
C TYR A 408 -4.62 -14.30 13.84
N ILE A 409 -5.79 -14.55 13.26
CA ILE A 409 -6.99 -13.76 13.50
C ILE A 409 -7.46 -13.89 14.93
N ASP A 410 -7.53 -15.09 15.47
CA ASP A 410 -7.92 -15.36 16.87
C ASP A 410 -6.99 -14.67 17.85
N LYS A 411 -5.68 -14.74 17.62
CA LYS A 411 -4.70 -14.02 18.44
C LYS A 411 -5.05 -12.54 18.54
N TYR A 412 -5.24 -11.87 17.42
CA TYR A 412 -5.47 -10.42 17.40
C TYR A 412 -6.90 -10.02 17.77
N MET A 413 -7.88 -10.86 17.50
CA MET A 413 -9.24 -10.66 18.01
C MET A 413 -9.26 -10.75 19.54
N LYS A 414 -8.59 -11.74 20.12
CA LYS A 414 -8.43 -11.87 21.58
C LYS A 414 -7.76 -10.64 22.18
N ILE A 415 -6.62 -10.21 21.64
CA ILE A 415 -5.92 -9.00 22.11
C ILE A 415 -6.84 -7.77 22.02
N LYS A 416 -7.60 -7.62 20.94
CA LYS A 416 -8.53 -6.51 20.73
C LYS A 416 -9.65 -6.48 21.77
N ILE A 417 -10.16 -7.65 22.16
CA ILE A 417 -11.29 -7.79 23.12
C ILE A 417 -10.80 -7.64 24.57
N GLU A 418 -9.72 -8.31 24.93
CA GLU A 418 -9.21 -8.35 26.30
C GLU A 418 -8.51 -7.06 26.76
N ASN A 419 -8.10 -6.19 25.81
CA ASN A 419 -7.34 -4.99 26.12
C ASN A 419 -8.16 -3.69 25.93
N ASN A 420 -9.40 -3.66 26.43
CA ASN A 420 -10.21 -2.45 26.39
C ASN A 420 -9.56 -1.26 27.11
N ASP A 421 -8.83 -1.54 28.18
CA ASP A 421 -8.11 -0.54 29.00
C ASP A 421 -6.74 -0.17 28.45
N ASN A 422 -6.12 -1.04 27.67
CA ASN A 422 -4.85 -0.78 26.98
C ASN A 422 -5.08 -0.36 25.53
N LYS A 423 -5.26 0.94 25.33
CA LYS A 423 -5.54 1.52 24.01
C LYS A 423 -4.46 1.20 22.98
N ALA A 424 -3.18 1.13 23.38
CA ALA A 424 -2.07 0.82 22.47
C ALA A 424 -2.17 -0.60 21.90
N LYS A 425 -2.30 -1.60 22.77
CA LYS A 425 -2.46 -3.01 22.36
C LYS A 425 -3.71 -3.21 21.52
N ARG A 426 -4.84 -2.62 21.92
CA ARG A 426 -6.08 -2.68 21.15
C ARG A 426 -5.93 -2.04 19.76
N GLN A 427 -5.25 -0.91 19.68
CA GLN A 427 -5.03 -0.21 18.39
C GLN A 427 -4.11 -1.02 17.47
N TRP A 428 -3.03 -1.59 18.03
CA TRP A 428 -2.17 -2.49 17.29
C TRP A 428 -2.96 -3.69 16.74
N ALA A 429 -3.75 -4.36 17.58
CA ALA A 429 -4.56 -5.49 17.16
C ALA A 429 -5.50 -5.14 15.99
N LYS A 430 -6.12 -3.96 16.02
CA LYS A 430 -6.92 -3.46 14.88
C LYS A 430 -6.11 -3.31 13.61
N LEU A 431 -4.90 -2.77 13.72
CA LEU A 431 -4.01 -2.59 12.59
C LEU A 431 -3.54 -3.94 12.04
N ALA A 432 -3.16 -4.87 12.91
CA ALA A 432 -2.74 -6.21 12.53
C ALA A 432 -3.83 -6.96 11.75
N LEU A 433 -5.05 -6.96 12.26
CA LEU A 433 -6.20 -7.58 11.60
C LEU A 433 -6.46 -7.04 10.19
N ASN A 434 -6.28 -5.74 9.97
CA ASN A 434 -6.61 -5.11 8.69
C ASN A 434 -5.45 -5.12 7.68
N ASN A 435 -4.20 -5.24 8.15
CA ASN A 435 -3.04 -5.07 7.29
C ASN A 435 -2.45 -6.38 6.74
N LEU A 436 -2.74 -7.54 7.34
CA LEU A 436 -2.27 -8.83 6.79
C LEU A 436 -2.82 -9.05 5.38
N TYR A 437 -4.14 -8.92 5.19
CA TYR A 437 -4.77 -9.00 3.87
C TYR A 437 -4.13 -8.03 2.88
N GLY A 438 -4.03 -6.75 3.27
CA GLY A 438 -3.46 -5.72 2.40
C GLY A 438 -2.03 -6.05 1.95
N ARG A 439 -1.20 -6.63 2.82
CA ARG A 439 0.16 -7.02 2.46
C ARG A 439 0.21 -8.27 1.58
N MET A 440 -0.66 -9.25 1.81
CA MET A 440 -0.74 -10.44 0.96
C MET A 440 -1.28 -10.13 -0.44
N SER A 441 -2.14 -9.12 -0.56
CA SER A 441 -2.69 -8.67 -1.85
C SER A 441 -1.81 -7.64 -2.58
N ALA A 442 -0.74 -7.15 -1.97
CA ALA A 442 0.17 -6.21 -2.61
C ALA A 442 1.02 -6.91 -3.68
N SER A 443 1.27 -6.22 -4.81
CA SER A 443 2.35 -6.61 -5.71
C SER A 443 3.70 -6.43 -5.02
N ASN A 444 4.62 -7.36 -5.29
CA ASN A 444 6.00 -7.23 -4.79
C ASN A 444 6.73 -6.09 -5.48
#